data_86db2caeffb389ae353258310c2a05f9
#
_entry.id   86db2caeffb389ae353258310c2a05f9
#
_cell.length_a   1.000
_cell.length_b   1.000
_cell.length_c   1.000
_cell.angle_alpha   90.00
_cell.angle_beta   90.00
_cell.angle_gamma   90.00
#
_symmetry.space_group_name_H-M   'P 1'
#
loop_
_entity.id
_entity.type
_entity.pdbx_description
1 polymer ?
#
loop_
_entity_poly.entity_id
_entity_poly.type
_entity_poly.pdbx_seq_one_letter_code
_entity_poly.pdbx_strand_id
1 'polypeptide(L)'
;AAEALHPLHGVSATFSVVIADPKTGICGAAVASKYPAVGKVVAYARPGVGAFCTQHWHNPKWGEHALDLLERGHQPEAVLGILLKDDPRRDKRQLAIINLKGRAANRNPANADPAGHYWGAMSGRFYACQGNTLTGREVIVAMAKACEETKGSVADRLMAALVAADCAGGDHRGRLAAGIRVCKPDVKGYWLEMHVDKSDDAVIDLLKKYNAANHPAKGQWKPGHRPFQHPCPNRPKPKAPNPR
;
A
#
# COMPACT_ATOMS: atom_id res chain seq x y z
N ALA A 1 -10.32 18.24 23.41
CA ALA A 1 -9.48 18.98 22.47
C ALA A 1 -8.78 17.95 21.60
N ALA A 2 -9.19 17.84 20.31
CA ALA A 2 -8.53 16.99 19.32
C ALA A 2 -7.19 17.69 18.98
N GLU A 3 -6.10 17.06 19.33
CA GLU A 3 -4.77 17.47 18.91
C GLU A 3 -4.73 17.44 17.38
N ALA A 4 -4.67 18.60 16.76
CA ALA A 4 -4.51 18.73 15.31
C ALA A 4 -3.20 18.04 14.93
N LEU A 5 -3.31 16.92 14.21
CA LEU A 5 -2.18 16.30 13.57
C LEU A 5 -1.55 17.33 12.63
N HIS A 6 -0.40 17.87 13.02
CA HIS A 6 0.39 18.79 12.21
C HIS A 6 0.51 18.24 10.78
N PRO A 7 0.47 19.11 9.75
CA PRO A 7 0.64 18.68 8.37
C PRO A 7 2.00 18.01 8.24
N LEU A 8 1.94 16.68 8.06
CA LEU A 8 3.11 15.82 7.98
C LEU A 8 3.88 16.15 6.70
N HIS A 9 4.87 17.04 6.84
CA HIS A 9 5.82 17.29 5.78
C HIS A 9 6.69 16.04 5.59
N GLY A 10 6.44 15.33 4.45
CA GLY A 10 7.33 14.29 3.97
C GLY A 10 7.16 12.92 4.62
N VAL A 11 6.12 12.17 4.23
CA VAL A 11 6.11 10.70 4.38
C VAL A 11 7.13 10.13 3.39
N SER A 12 8.39 10.22 3.69
CA SER A 12 9.47 9.63 2.91
C SER A 12 9.81 8.25 3.46
N ALA A 13 10.03 7.30 2.57
CA ALA A 13 10.29 5.88 2.78
C ALA A 13 9.04 5.05 3.09
N THR A 14 8.43 4.60 2.03
CA THR A 14 7.17 3.87 2.06
C THR A 14 7.13 2.90 0.88
N PHE A 15 6.60 1.73 1.07
CA PHE A 15 6.18 0.86 -0.02
C PHE A 15 4.71 0.53 0.11
N SER A 16 4.01 0.55 -1.00
CA SER A 16 2.56 0.35 -1.05
C SER A 16 2.12 -0.37 -2.31
N VAL A 17 0.93 -0.95 -2.26
CA VAL A 17 0.34 -1.71 -3.36
C VAL A 17 -1.17 -1.48 -3.39
N VAL A 18 -1.72 -1.40 -4.59
CA VAL A 18 -3.16 -1.41 -4.87
C VAL A 18 -3.50 -2.61 -5.73
N ILE A 19 -4.59 -3.29 -5.43
CA ILE A 19 -5.08 -4.47 -6.17
C ILE A 19 -6.59 -4.34 -6.38
N ALA A 20 -7.07 -4.79 -7.55
CA ALA A 20 -8.49 -4.96 -7.83
C ALA A 20 -8.74 -6.29 -8.53
N ASP A 21 -9.89 -6.89 -8.27
CA ASP A 21 -10.38 -8.08 -8.94
C ASP A 21 -11.73 -7.80 -9.60
N PRO A 22 -11.77 -7.65 -10.94
CA PRO A 22 -13.00 -7.39 -11.67
C PRO A 22 -14.06 -8.48 -11.54
N LYS A 23 -13.66 -9.72 -11.24
CA LYS A 23 -14.58 -10.85 -11.14
C LYS A 23 -15.38 -10.80 -9.84
N THR A 24 -14.77 -10.37 -8.77
CA THR A 24 -15.40 -10.30 -7.44
C THR A 24 -15.83 -8.90 -7.06
N GLY A 25 -15.39 -7.86 -7.79
CA GLY A 25 -15.61 -6.46 -7.45
C GLY A 25 -14.84 -6.00 -6.19
N ILE A 26 -13.91 -6.82 -5.71
CA ILE A 26 -13.10 -6.52 -4.53
C ILE A 26 -11.89 -5.69 -4.94
N CYS A 27 -11.60 -4.64 -4.19
CA CYS A 27 -10.39 -3.84 -4.35
C CYS A 27 -9.80 -3.45 -3.00
N GLY A 28 -8.54 -3.07 -2.99
CA GLY A 28 -7.89 -2.66 -1.75
C GLY A 28 -6.49 -2.11 -1.95
N ALA A 29 -5.93 -1.63 -0.84
CA ALA A 29 -4.60 -1.08 -0.75
C ALA A 29 -3.89 -1.53 0.53
N ALA A 30 -2.58 -1.68 0.45
CA ALA A 30 -1.75 -1.97 1.61
C ALA A 30 -0.46 -1.17 1.57
N VAL A 31 0.09 -0.85 2.74
CA VAL A 31 1.26 0.03 2.89
C VAL A 31 2.08 -0.33 4.12
N ALA A 32 3.39 -0.16 4.04
CA ALA A 32 4.28 -0.13 5.18
C ALA A 32 5.33 0.98 5.05
N SER A 33 5.75 1.54 6.18
CA SER A 33 6.64 2.71 6.23
C SER A 33 7.36 2.81 7.57
N LYS A 34 8.47 3.54 7.59
CA LYS A 34 9.02 4.07 8.84
C LYS A 34 8.11 5.13 9.49
N TYR A 35 7.12 5.63 8.77
CA TYR A 35 6.25 6.69 9.27
C TYR A 35 5.12 6.12 10.14
N PRO A 36 4.84 6.67 11.34
CA PRO A 36 3.77 6.16 12.20
C PRO A 36 2.40 6.35 11.54
N ALA A 37 1.47 5.47 11.86
CA ALA A 37 0.06 5.48 11.41
C ALA A 37 -0.14 5.57 9.87
N VAL A 38 0.85 5.12 9.09
CA VAL A 38 0.85 5.24 7.62
C VAL A 38 -0.36 4.60 6.95
N GLY A 39 -0.88 3.52 7.52
CA GLY A 39 -2.06 2.82 7.00
C GLY A 39 -3.31 3.69 6.92
N LYS A 40 -3.39 4.73 7.74
CA LYS A 40 -4.56 5.64 7.81
C LYS A 40 -4.50 6.78 6.80
N VAL A 41 -3.31 7.09 6.25
CA VAL A 41 -3.10 8.31 5.45
C VAL A 41 -2.58 8.06 4.02
N VAL A 42 -2.17 6.84 3.69
CA VAL A 42 -1.61 6.50 2.39
C VAL A 42 -2.58 5.64 1.56
N ALA A 43 -3.23 4.67 2.17
CA ALA A 43 -4.04 3.66 1.52
C ALA A 43 -5.54 4.05 1.49
N TYR A 44 -6.11 4.12 0.30
CA TYR A 44 -7.51 4.43 0.06
C TYR A 44 -8.14 3.37 -0.84
N ALA A 45 -9.39 3.01 -0.58
CA ALA A 45 -10.18 2.15 -1.44
C ALA A 45 -11.67 2.49 -1.29
N ARG A 46 -12.45 2.28 -2.37
CA ARG A 46 -13.89 2.52 -2.37
C ARG A 46 -14.61 1.36 -3.06
N PRO A 47 -15.68 0.80 -2.45
CA PRO A 47 -16.46 -0.26 -3.06
C PRO A 47 -16.99 0.16 -4.43
N GLY A 48 -16.93 -0.71 -5.41
CA GLY A 48 -17.43 -0.42 -6.75
C GLY A 48 -16.55 0.48 -7.62
N VAL A 49 -15.44 1.02 -7.09
CA VAL A 49 -14.63 2.05 -7.76
C VAL A 49 -13.19 1.61 -8.00
N GLY A 50 -12.42 1.34 -6.94
CA GLY A 50 -11.02 0.99 -7.05
C GLY A 50 -10.21 1.36 -5.81
N ALA A 51 -8.88 1.50 -5.98
CA ALA A 51 -7.96 1.82 -4.88
C ALA A 51 -6.88 2.80 -5.31
N PHE A 52 -6.36 3.54 -4.33
CA PHE A 52 -5.35 4.59 -4.53
C PHE A 52 -4.38 4.63 -3.35
N CYS A 53 -3.09 4.85 -3.65
CA CYS A 53 -2.06 5.16 -2.67
C CYS A 53 -1.34 6.45 -3.03
N THR A 54 -1.19 7.34 -2.04
CA THR A 54 -0.42 8.59 -2.14
C THR A 54 0.65 8.62 -1.08
N GLN A 55 1.89 8.74 -1.48
CA GLN A 55 3.05 8.66 -0.58
C GLN A 55 4.19 9.57 -1.01
N HIS A 56 5.30 9.53 -0.27
CA HIS A 56 6.40 10.48 -0.22
C HIS A 56 5.89 11.81 0.35
N TRP A 57 5.69 12.83 -0.41
CA TRP A 57 4.98 14.03 0.05
C TRP A 57 3.48 13.84 -0.19
N HIS A 58 2.83 13.01 0.65
CA HIS A 58 1.42 12.70 0.46
C HIS A 58 0.53 13.93 0.57
N ASN A 59 -0.60 13.92 -0.14
CA ASN A 59 -1.62 14.93 -0.03
C ASN A 59 -2.92 14.26 0.47
N PRO A 60 -3.34 14.53 1.72
CA PRO A 60 -4.51 13.86 2.29
C PRO A 60 -5.82 14.17 1.55
N LYS A 61 -5.90 15.28 0.82
CA LYS A 61 -7.06 15.64 0.01
C LYS A 61 -7.22 14.79 -1.25
N TRP A 62 -6.14 14.11 -1.67
CA TRP A 62 -6.15 13.34 -2.92
C TRP A 62 -6.75 11.95 -2.79
N GLY A 63 -6.83 11.39 -1.60
CA GLY A 63 -7.37 10.06 -1.40
C GLY A 63 -8.77 9.90 -1.95
N GLU A 64 -9.72 10.63 -1.37
CA GLU A 64 -11.11 10.60 -1.82
C GLU A 64 -11.28 11.24 -3.20
N HIS A 65 -10.56 12.33 -3.50
CA HIS A 65 -10.65 12.98 -4.81
C HIS A 65 -10.23 12.06 -5.97
N ALA A 66 -9.18 11.23 -5.80
CA ALA A 66 -8.80 10.24 -6.79
C ALA A 66 -9.91 9.21 -7.04
N LEU A 67 -10.55 8.75 -5.96
CA LEU A 67 -11.67 7.81 -6.05
C LEU A 67 -12.91 8.44 -6.68
N ASP A 68 -13.21 9.72 -6.40
CA ASP A 68 -14.28 10.46 -7.06
C ASP A 68 -14.07 10.57 -8.57
N LEU A 69 -12.84 10.80 -9.00
CA LEU A 69 -12.48 10.86 -10.42
C LEU A 69 -12.64 9.49 -11.10
N LEU A 70 -12.19 8.41 -10.45
CA LEU A 70 -12.41 7.05 -10.95
C LEU A 70 -13.91 6.72 -11.07
N GLU A 71 -14.70 7.10 -10.07
CA GLU A 71 -16.16 6.86 -10.05
C GLU A 71 -16.88 7.60 -11.17
N ARG A 72 -16.39 8.80 -11.53
CA ARG A 72 -16.85 9.57 -12.71
C ARG A 72 -16.39 8.98 -14.05
N GLY A 73 -15.65 7.87 -14.06
CA GLY A 73 -15.23 7.15 -15.25
C GLY A 73 -13.86 7.56 -15.82
N HIS A 74 -13.11 8.45 -15.16
CA HIS A 74 -11.76 8.76 -15.59
C HIS A 74 -10.86 7.51 -15.48
N GLN A 75 -9.98 7.35 -16.48
CA GLN A 75 -8.99 6.28 -16.44
C GLN A 75 -7.88 6.59 -15.42
N PRO A 76 -7.22 5.57 -14.85
CA PRO A 76 -6.16 5.75 -13.85
C PRO A 76 -5.10 6.78 -14.21
N GLU A 77 -4.60 6.75 -15.44
CA GLU A 77 -3.57 7.68 -15.93
C GLU A 77 -4.10 9.14 -16.00
N ALA A 78 -5.36 9.30 -16.42
CA ALA A 78 -6.00 10.61 -16.49
C ALA A 78 -6.20 11.18 -15.06
N VAL A 79 -6.59 10.34 -14.09
CA VAL A 79 -6.69 10.75 -12.68
C VAL A 79 -5.36 11.28 -12.18
N LEU A 80 -4.25 10.54 -12.40
CA LEU A 80 -2.91 11.00 -12.00
C LEU A 80 -2.55 12.33 -12.66
N GLY A 81 -2.86 12.50 -13.95
CA GLY A 81 -2.64 13.75 -14.68
C GLY A 81 -3.40 14.93 -14.09
N ILE A 82 -4.70 14.73 -13.75
CA ILE A 82 -5.55 15.77 -13.13
C ILE A 82 -5.00 16.18 -11.77
N LEU A 83 -4.64 15.22 -10.91
CA LEU A 83 -4.12 15.49 -9.57
C LEU A 83 -2.78 16.26 -9.60
N LEU A 84 -1.95 16.02 -10.62
CA LEU A 84 -0.61 16.60 -10.70
C LEU A 84 -0.55 17.91 -11.48
N LYS A 85 -1.59 18.25 -12.27
CA LYS A 85 -1.57 19.37 -13.23
C LYS A 85 -1.12 20.69 -12.60
N ASP A 86 -1.69 21.04 -11.47
CA ASP A 86 -1.45 22.32 -10.81
C ASP A 86 -0.76 22.14 -9.43
N ASP A 87 -0.16 20.96 -9.19
CA ASP A 87 0.54 20.71 -7.93
C ASP A 87 2.00 21.20 -8.02
N PRO A 88 2.39 22.24 -7.24
CA PRO A 88 3.75 22.75 -7.24
C PRO A 88 4.77 21.75 -6.68
N ARG A 89 4.30 20.67 -6.05
CA ARG A 89 5.14 19.60 -5.48
C ARG A 89 5.02 18.29 -6.24
N ARG A 90 4.53 18.31 -7.50
CA ARG A 90 4.34 17.11 -8.34
C ARG A 90 5.57 16.22 -8.43
N ASP A 91 6.78 16.79 -8.40
CA ASP A 91 8.04 16.05 -8.46
C ASP A 91 8.41 15.35 -7.13
N LYS A 92 7.58 15.54 -6.11
CA LYS A 92 7.70 14.89 -4.80
C LYS A 92 6.54 13.92 -4.52
N ARG A 93 5.71 13.63 -5.51
CA ARG A 93 4.56 12.73 -5.36
C ARG A 93 4.88 11.35 -5.91
N GLN A 94 4.62 10.32 -5.14
CA GLN A 94 4.63 8.95 -5.61
C GLN A 94 3.21 8.38 -5.43
N LEU A 95 2.60 7.94 -6.54
CA LEU A 95 1.19 7.59 -6.59
C LEU A 95 0.99 6.24 -7.29
N ALA A 96 0.08 5.43 -6.77
CA ALA A 96 -0.41 4.22 -7.40
C ALA A 96 -1.93 4.20 -7.38
N ILE A 97 -2.55 3.84 -8.49
CA ILE A 97 -4.01 3.84 -8.65
C ILE A 97 -4.45 2.66 -9.49
N ILE A 98 -5.62 2.12 -9.17
CA ILE A 98 -6.26 1.05 -9.93
C ILE A 98 -7.78 1.23 -9.93
N ASN A 99 -8.43 0.99 -11.08
CA ASN A 99 -9.88 0.89 -11.16
C ASN A 99 -10.36 -0.56 -11.06
N LEU A 100 -11.66 -0.77 -10.87
CA LEU A 100 -12.23 -2.12 -10.79
C LEU A 100 -12.13 -2.93 -12.09
N LYS A 101 -11.87 -2.30 -13.25
CA LYS A 101 -11.60 -3.00 -14.51
C LYS A 101 -10.19 -3.63 -14.53
N GLY A 102 -9.40 -3.37 -13.49
CA GLY A 102 -8.04 -3.88 -13.34
C GLY A 102 -6.99 -3.08 -14.12
N ARG A 103 -7.36 -1.91 -14.64
CA ARG A 103 -6.40 -0.96 -15.21
C ARG A 103 -5.72 -0.19 -14.10
N ALA A 104 -4.40 -0.16 -14.12
CA ALA A 104 -3.57 0.43 -13.08
C ALA A 104 -2.57 1.42 -13.66
N ALA A 105 -2.20 2.42 -12.88
CA ALA A 105 -1.18 3.40 -13.22
C ALA A 105 -0.31 3.76 -12.02
N ASN A 106 0.93 4.14 -12.29
CA ASN A 106 1.88 4.65 -11.31
C ASN A 106 2.44 6.01 -11.73
N ARG A 107 2.80 6.80 -10.72
CA ARG A 107 3.62 8.00 -10.87
C ARG A 107 4.82 7.91 -9.94
N ASN A 108 6.01 7.82 -10.49
CA ASN A 108 7.26 8.04 -9.78
C ASN A 108 7.74 9.47 -9.98
N PRO A 109 8.32 10.13 -8.97
CA PRO A 109 8.95 11.43 -9.16
C PRO A 109 10.17 11.33 -10.07
N ALA A 110 10.42 12.39 -10.85
CA ALA A 110 11.56 12.45 -11.79
C ALA A 110 12.91 12.48 -11.07
N ASN A 111 12.96 13.12 -9.90
CA ASN A 111 14.17 13.21 -9.07
C ASN A 111 13.98 12.31 -7.85
N ALA A 112 14.44 11.08 -7.97
CA ALA A 112 14.61 10.17 -6.86
C ALA A 112 15.62 10.71 -5.85
N ASP A 113 15.66 10.12 -4.68
CA ASP A 113 16.46 10.49 -3.53
C ASP A 113 17.93 10.81 -3.88
N PRO A 114 18.41 12.03 -3.59
CA PRO A 114 19.82 12.40 -3.76
C PRO A 114 20.81 11.50 -2.99
N ALA A 115 20.34 10.81 -1.94
CA ALA A 115 21.14 9.86 -1.15
C ALA A 115 21.33 8.50 -1.84
N GLY A 116 20.80 8.31 -3.06
CA GLY A 116 21.01 7.10 -3.86
C GLY A 116 20.17 5.89 -3.46
N HIS A 117 19.18 6.03 -2.58
CA HIS A 117 18.27 4.93 -2.26
C HIS A 117 17.34 4.65 -3.43
N TYR A 118 16.92 3.40 -3.53
CA TYR A 118 16.06 2.99 -4.64
C TYR A 118 14.64 3.53 -4.51
N TRP A 119 14.14 4.05 -5.63
CA TRP A 119 12.76 4.43 -5.87
C TRP A 119 12.25 3.70 -7.09
N GLY A 120 11.06 3.11 -6.99
CA GLY A 120 10.53 2.36 -8.11
C GLY A 120 9.04 2.14 -8.03
N ALA A 121 8.50 1.72 -9.15
CA ALA A 121 7.13 1.28 -9.29
C ALA A 121 7.03 0.22 -10.38
N MET A 122 6.08 -0.67 -10.22
CA MET A 122 5.67 -1.63 -11.24
C MET A 122 4.15 -1.73 -11.25
N SER A 123 3.58 -1.95 -12.41
CA SER A 123 2.16 -2.27 -12.56
C SER A 123 1.99 -3.43 -13.52
N GLY A 124 0.98 -4.21 -13.29
CA GLY A 124 0.56 -5.29 -14.15
C GLY A 124 -0.96 -5.35 -14.21
N ARG A 125 -1.46 -6.42 -14.77
CA ARG A 125 -2.90 -6.64 -14.79
C ARG A 125 -3.39 -6.85 -13.37
N PHE A 126 -4.28 -5.95 -12.91
CA PHE A 126 -4.95 -6.00 -11.60
C PHE A 126 -4.13 -5.54 -10.40
N TYR A 127 -2.95 -4.95 -10.58
CA TYR A 127 -2.19 -4.36 -9.48
C TYR A 127 -1.31 -3.18 -9.93
N ALA A 128 -0.97 -2.31 -8.97
CA ALA A 128 0.16 -1.41 -9.05
C ALA A 128 0.88 -1.36 -7.70
N CYS A 129 2.20 -1.43 -7.71
CA CYS A 129 3.04 -1.31 -6.52
C CYS A 129 4.12 -0.26 -6.72
N GLN A 130 4.56 0.33 -5.62
CA GLN A 130 5.52 1.41 -5.61
C GLN A 130 6.25 1.49 -4.27
N GLY A 131 7.40 2.12 -4.28
CA GLY A 131 8.14 2.40 -3.07
C GLY A 131 9.26 3.41 -3.27
N ASN A 132 9.64 4.04 -2.18
CA ASN A 132 10.71 5.01 -2.13
C ASN A 132 11.63 4.74 -0.94
N THR A 133 12.88 5.20 -1.06
CA THR A 133 13.90 5.02 -0.01
C THR A 133 14.06 3.54 0.37
N LEU A 134 14.02 2.68 -0.63
CA LEU A 134 14.08 1.22 -0.47
C LEU A 134 15.53 0.74 -0.42
N THR A 135 15.72 -0.45 0.13
CA THR A 135 17.03 -1.12 0.15
C THR A 135 17.54 -1.46 -1.25
N GLY A 136 16.64 -1.67 -2.22
CA GLY A 136 16.99 -1.98 -3.60
C GLY A 136 15.76 -2.23 -4.47
N ARG A 137 16.01 -2.46 -5.76
CA ARG A 137 15.01 -2.77 -6.79
C ARG A 137 14.20 -4.04 -6.45
N GLU A 138 14.83 -4.98 -5.75
CA GLU A 138 14.28 -6.29 -5.39
C GLU A 138 13.01 -6.18 -4.54
N VAL A 139 12.86 -5.09 -3.79
CA VAL A 139 11.65 -4.82 -3.01
C VAL A 139 10.43 -4.72 -3.93
N ILE A 140 10.52 -3.93 -5.01
CA ILE A 140 9.41 -3.74 -5.97
C ILE A 140 9.19 -4.99 -6.81
N VAL A 141 10.26 -5.66 -7.23
CA VAL A 141 10.17 -6.93 -7.98
C VAL A 141 9.47 -8.00 -7.15
N ALA A 142 9.83 -8.14 -5.87
CA ALA A 142 9.19 -9.09 -4.96
C ALA A 142 7.71 -8.79 -4.73
N MET A 143 7.35 -7.50 -4.59
CA MET A 143 5.93 -7.09 -4.50
C MET A 143 5.14 -7.48 -5.75
N ALA A 144 5.66 -7.14 -6.93
CA ALA A 144 5.02 -7.43 -8.20
C ALA A 144 4.81 -8.95 -8.38
N LYS A 145 5.86 -9.72 -8.15
CA LYS A 145 5.81 -11.19 -8.20
C LYS A 145 4.76 -11.76 -7.24
N ALA A 146 4.70 -11.28 -6.01
CA ALA A 146 3.70 -11.72 -5.04
C ALA A 146 2.27 -11.36 -5.49
N CYS A 147 2.06 -10.20 -6.12
CA CYS A 147 0.77 -9.83 -6.71
C CYS A 147 0.33 -10.78 -7.82
N GLU A 148 1.25 -11.31 -8.61
CA GLU A 148 0.99 -12.19 -9.75
C GLU A 148 0.80 -13.65 -9.35
N GLU A 149 1.64 -14.15 -8.45
CA GLU A 149 1.74 -15.58 -8.13
C GLU A 149 0.85 -16.00 -6.94
N THR A 150 0.50 -15.08 -6.04
CA THR A 150 -0.30 -15.44 -4.86
C THR A 150 -1.73 -15.77 -5.27
N LYS A 151 -2.12 -17.00 -4.99
CA LYS A 151 -3.50 -17.46 -5.14
C LYS A 151 -4.29 -17.13 -3.88
N GLY A 152 -5.49 -16.58 -4.04
CA GLY A 152 -6.35 -16.21 -2.93
C GLY A 152 -7.14 -14.94 -3.19
N SER A 153 -7.67 -14.36 -2.13
CA SER A 153 -8.43 -13.12 -2.19
C SER A 153 -7.54 -11.90 -2.48
N VAL A 154 -8.15 -10.75 -2.80
CA VAL A 154 -7.43 -9.48 -2.91
C VAL A 154 -6.67 -9.17 -1.62
N ALA A 155 -7.27 -9.46 -0.46
CA ALA A 155 -6.62 -9.25 0.83
C ALA A 155 -5.38 -10.13 1.00
N ASP A 156 -5.45 -11.41 0.59
CA ASP A 156 -4.31 -12.33 0.64
C ASP A 156 -3.14 -11.83 -0.23
N ARG A 157 -3.47 -11.38 -1.44
CA ARG A 157 -2.48 -10.85 -2.41
C ARG A 157 -1.83 -9.57 -1.91
N LEU A 158 -2.61 -8.65 -1.31
CA LEU A 158 -2.10 -7.43 -0.68
C LEU A 158 -1.15 -7.74 0.48
N MET A 159 -1.54 -8.67 1.35
CA MET A 159 -0.72 -9.07 2.49
C MET A 159 0.57 -9.76 2.03
N ALA A 160 0.47 -10.67 1.05
CA ALA A 160 1.63 -11.34 0.47
C ALA A 160 2.61 -10.35 -0.17
N ALA A 161 2.11 -9.33 -0.86
CA ALA A 161 2.94 -8.28 -1.46
C ALA A 161 3.72 -7.47 -0.41
N LEU A 162 3.06 -7.08 0.70
CA LEU A 162 3.76 -6.41 1.80
C LEU A 162 4.84 -7.29 2.43
N VAL A 163 4.52 -8.56 2.68
CA VAL A 163 5.46 -9.52 3.28
C VAL A 163 6.64 -9.77 2.34
N ALA A 164 6.40 -9.93 1.04
CA ALA A 164 7.46 -10.11 0.05
C ALA A 164 8.40 -8.90 -0.03
N ALA A 165 7.84 -7.68 -0.03
CA ALA A 165 8.62 -6.45 0.00
C ALA A 165 9.49 -6.36 1.27
N ASP A 166 8.91 -6.71 2.40
CA ASP A 166 9.60 -6.72 3.67
C ASP A 166 10.75 -7.73 3.72
N CYS A 167 10.55 -8.93 3.18
CA CYS A 167 11.57 -9.94 3.00
C CYS A 167 12.72 -9.47 2.09
N ALA A 168 12.41 -8.72 1.06
CA ALA A 168 13.40 -8.16 0.14
C ALA A 168 14.16 -6.94 0.71
N GLY A 169 13.91 -6.59 1.98
CA GLY A 169 14.59 -5.50 2.69
C GLY A 169 13.73 -4.28 2.98
N GLY A 170 12.64 -4.06 2.24
CA GLY A 170 11.68 -2.98 2.47
C GLY A 170 12.30 -1.58 2.48
N ASP A 171 11.80 -0.73 3.36
CA ASP A 171 12.38 0.58 3.66
C ASP A 171 13.71 0.40 4.39
N HIS A 172 14.80 0.98 3.85
CA HIS A 172 16.13 0.85 4.43
C HIS A 172 16.24 1.40 5.87
N ARG A 173 15.32 2.26 6.27
CA ARG A 173 15.29 2.88 7.61
C ARG A 173 14.41 2.13 8.61
N GLY A 174 13.66 1.14 8.15
CA GLY A 174 12.76 0.33 8.97
C GLY A 174 11.29 0.48 8.62
N ARG A 175 10.45 -0.33 9.24
CA ARG A 175 8.99 -0.41 9.07
C ARG A 175 8.33 -0.23 10.43
N LEU A 176 8.03 1.02 10.77
CA LEU A 176 7.42 1.40 12.04
C LEU A 176 5.91 1.19 12.07
N ALA A 177 5.27 1.34 10.91
CA ALA A 177 3.84 1.19 10.77
C ALA A 177 3.47 0.47 9.48
N ALA A 178 2.31 -0.19 9.49
CA ALA A 178 1.74 -0.86 8.33
C ALA A 178 0.21 -0.85 8.38
N GLY A 179 -0.44 -1.02 7.23
CA GLY A 179 -1.89 -1.11 7.17
C GLY A 179 -2.41 -1.73 5.89
N ILE A 180 -3.61 -2.27 5.97
CA ILE A 180 -4.35 -2.84 4.86
C ILE A 180 -5.81 -2.39 4.92
N ARG A 181 -6.37 -2.02 3.77
CA ARG A 181 -7.76 -1.64 3.56
C ARG A 181 -8.31 -2.37 2.35
N VAL A 182 -9.42 -3.05 2.51
CA VAL A 182 -10.08 -3.78 1.43
C VAL A 182 -11.56 -3.46 1.42
N CYS A 183 -12.09 -3.17 0.26
CA CYS A 183 -13.50 -2.98 -0.02
C CYS A 183 -14.06 -4.15 -0.82
N LYS A 184 -15.30 -4.50 -0.56
CA LYS A 184 -16.04 -5.46 -1.36
C LYS A 184 -17.44 -4.91 -1.69
N PRO A 185 -18.08 -5.40 -2.78
CA PRO A 185 -19.47 -5.08 -3.07
C PRO A 185 -20.37 -5.37 -1.86
N ASP A 186 -21.46 -4.63 -1.74
CA ASP A 186 -22.50 -4.81 -0.72
C ASP A 186 -22.06 -4.56 0.73
N VAL A 187 -20.84 -4.06 0.94
CA VAL A 187 -20.35 -3.61 2.26
C VAL A 187 -20.03 -2.12 2.20
N LYS A 188 -20.72 -1.35 3.02
CA LYS A 188 -20.45 0.08 3.16
C LYS A 188 -19.11 0.28 3.89
N GLY A 189 -18.20 1.06 3.29
CA GLY A 189 -16.88 1.32 3.83
C GLY A 189 -15.89 0.19 3.60
N TYR A 190 -14.96 0.00 4.52
CA TYR A 190 -13.96 -1.07 4.43
C TYR A 190 -14.51 -2.38 4.98
N TRP A 191 -14.49 -3.43 4.16
CA TRP A 191 -14.78 -4.79 4.61
C TRP A 191 -13.66 -5.34 5.51
N LEU A 192 -12.41 -4.97 5.21
CA LEU A 192 -11.24 -5.26 6.02
C LEU A 192 -10.45 -3.97 6.21
N GLU A 193 -10.21 -3.60 7.46
CA GLU A 193 -9.33 -2.50 7.83
C GLU A 193 -8.49 -2.90 9.04
N MET A 194 -7.18 -2.93 8.85
CA MET A 194 -6.23 -3.27 9.90
C MET A 194 -5.03 -2.34 9.86
N HIS A 195 -4.59 -1.89 11.03
CA HIS A 195 -3.46 -1.00 11.18
C HIS A 195 -2.55 -1.45 12.31
N VAL A 196 -1.25 -1.24 12.10
CA VAL A 196 -0.20 -1.20 13.11
C VAL A 196 0.39 0.20 13.04
N ASP A 197 0.04 1.04 14.00
CA ASP A 197 0.39 2.47 13.97
C ASP A 197 1.84 2.72 14.39
N LYS A 198 2.38 1.87 15.28
CA LYS A 198 3.76 1.92 15.74
C LYS A 198 4.20 0.56 16.27
N SER A 199 5.28 0.02 15.71
CA SER A 199 5.91 -1.25 16.13
C SER A 199 7.33 -1.31 15.58
N ASP A 200 8.21 -2.03 16.24
CA ASP A 200 9.56 -2.31 15.73
C ASP A 200 9.53 -3.29 14.54
N ASP A 201 8.41 -3.97 14.34
CA ASP A 201 8.20 -4.95 13.28
C ASP A 201 6.76 -4.93 12.73
N ALA A 202 6.37 -3.78 12.18
CA ALA A 202 4.97 -3.51 11.84
C ALA A 202 4.38 -4.46 10.80
N VAL A 203 5.17 -4.95 9.83
CA VAL A 203 4.67 -5.88 8.81
C VAL A 203 4.36 -7.24 9.44
N ILE A 204 5.23 -7.73 10.32
CA ILE A 204 4.99 -8.98 11.05
C ILE A 204 3.77 -8.86 11.97
N ASP A 205 3.64 -7.74 12.68
CA ASP A 205 2.52 -7.57 13.58
C ASP A 205 1.19 -7.37 12.84
N LEU A 206 1.23 -6.74 11.66
CA LEU A 206 0.08 -6.70 10.75
C LEU A 206 -0.28 -8.11 10.26
N LEU A 207 0.73 -8.91 9.88
CA LEU A 207 0.53 -10.31 9.45
C LEU A 207 -0.09 -11.16 10.57
N LYS A 208 0.36 -11.01 11.80
CA LYS A 208 -0.24 -11.71 12.96
C LYS A 208 -1.71 -11.32 13.13
N LYS A 209 -2.03 -10.01 13.07
CA LYS A 209 -3.41 -9.52 13.12
C LYS A 209 -4.26 -10.08 11.97
N TYR A 210 -3.70 -10.08 10.76
CA TYR A 210 -4.34 -10.61 9.57
C TYR A 210 -4.67 -12.10 9.71
N ASN A 211 -3.71 -12.90 10.14
CA ASN A 211 -3.89 -14.33 10.35
C ASN A 211 -4.90 -14.62 11.47
N ALA A 212 -4.89 -13.85 12.55
CA ALA A 212 -5.86 -14.01 13.64
C ALA A 212 -7.28 -13.67 13.22
N ALA A 213 -7.47 -12.66 12.37
CA ALA A 213 -8.78 -12.28 11.83
C ALA A 213 -9.25 -13.22 10.73
N ASN A 214 -8.31 -13.86 10.01
CA ASN A 214 -8.56 -14.83 8.95
C ASN A 214 -8.89 -16.21 9.54
N HIS A 215 -9.70 -16.25 10.60
CA HIS A 215 -10.10 -17.50 11.22
C HIS A 215 -11.45 -17.98 10.66
N PRO A 216 -11.57 -19.26 10.26
CA PRO A 216 -12.79 -19.82 9.66
C PRO A 216 -14.06 -19.54 10.49
N ALA A 217 -13.95 -19.53 11.81
CA ALA A 217 -15.07 -19.28 12.72
C ALA A 217 -15.66 -17.85 12.63
N LYS A 218 -14.96 -16.90 11.99
CA LYS A 218 -15.45 -15.51 11.86
C LYS A 218 -16.20 -15.24 10.55
N GLY A 219 -16.38 -16.25 9.70
CA GLY A 219 -17.16 -16.15 8.45
C GLY A 219 -16.58 -15.22 7.38
N GLN A 220 -15.39 -14.67 7.60
CA GLN A 220 -14.78 -13.68 6.71
C GLN A 220 -13.96 -14.32 5.58
N TRP A 221 -13.51 -15.57 5.75
CA TRP A 221 -12.58 -16.26 4.89
C TRP A 221 -13.07 -17.67 4.56
N LYS A 222 -12.61 -18.22 3.45
CA LYS A 222 -13.00 -19.56 3.04
C LYS A 222 -12.51 -20.61 4.05
N PRO A 223 -13.33 -21.62 4.39
CA PRO A 223 -12.88 -22.76 5.19
C PRO A 223 -11.63 -23.40 4.58
N GLY A 224 -10.64 -23.70 5.41
CA GLY A 224 -9.39 -24.33 4.97
C GLY A 224 -8.30 -23.38 4.49
N HIS A 225 -8.52 -22.06 4.54
CA HIS A 225 -7.44 -21.12 4.32
C HIS A 225 -6.34 -21.31 5.37
N ARG A 226 -5.09 -21.46 4.92
CA ARG A 226 -3.94 -21.57 5.83
C ARG A 226 -3.42 -20.17 6.14
N PRO A 227 -3.07 -19.88 7.40
CA PRO A 227 -2.38 -18.64 7.76
C PRO A 227 -1.14 -18.47 6.90
N PHE A 228 -0.86 -17.25 6.48
CA PHE A 228 0.40 -16.93 5.83
C PHE A 228 1.54 -17.15 6.82
N GLN A 229 2.54 -17.90 6.39
CA GLN A 229 3.82 -17.95 7.10
C GLN A 229 4.71 -16.83 6.53
N HIS A 230 5.44 -16.15 7.39
CA HIS A 230 6.43 -15.19 6.93
C HIS A 230 7.57 -15.96 6.25
N PRO A 231 7.83 -15.76 4.96
CA PRO A 231 8.81 -16.57 4.22
C PRO A 231 10.26 -16.29 4.63
N CYS A 232 10.52 -15.24 5.40
CA CYS A 232 11.84 -14.80 5.83
C CYS A 232 11.88 -14.54 7.34
N PRO A 233 11.76 -15.56 8.19
CA PRO A 233 11.71 -15.36 9.64
C PRO A 233 13.01 -14.77 10.20
N ASN A 234 14.14 -14.96 9.53
CA ASN A 234 15.47 -14.48 9.93
C ASN A 234 15.96 -13.24 9.16
N ARG A 235 15.06 -12.46 8.59
CA ARG A 235 15.43 -11.24 7.88
C ARG A 235 16.21 -10.27 8.78
N PRO A 236 17.16 -9.48 8.22
CA PRO A 236 17.87 -8.48 8.98
C PRO A 236 16.88 -7.48 9.60
N LYS A 237 16.94 -7.30 10.91
CA LYS A 237 16.22 -6.19 11.54
C LYS A 237 16.78 -4.88 10.99
N PRO A 238 15.93 -3.87 10.75
CA PRO A 238 16.41 -2.53 10.38
C PRO A 238 17.44 -2.08 11.42
N LYS A 239 18.55 -1.53 10.95
CA LYS A 239 19.50 -0.88 11.88
C LYS A 239 18.75 0.23 12.58
N ALA A 240 18.85 0.31 13.91
CA ALA A 240 18.32 1.42 14.66
C ALA A 240 18.86 2.74 14.04
N PRO A 241 18.02 3.78 13.91
CA PRO A 241 18.49 5.06 13.40
C PRO A 241 19.62 5.53 14.31
N ASN A 242 20.72 5.94 13.69
CA ASN A 242 21.81 6.60 14.43
C ASN A 242 21.19 7.78 15.17
N PRO A 243 21.33 7.89 16.48
CA PRO A 243 20.88 9.08 17.20
C PRO A 243 21.69 10.29 16.67
N ARG A 244 20.99 11.21 16.02
CA ARG A 244 21.52 12.55 15.76
C ARG A 244 21.04 13.48 16.84
#